data_40fedcc7c27226eb7ee989a04b106a93
#
_entry.id   40fedcc7c27226eb7ee989a04b106a93
#
_cell.length_a   1.000
_cell.length_b   1.000
_cell.length_c   1.000
_cell.angle_alpha   90.00
_cell.angle_beta   90.00
_cell.angle_gamma   90.00
#
_symmetry.space_group_name_H-M   'P 1'
#
loop_
_entity.id
_entity.type
_entity.pdbx_description
1 polymer ?
#
loop_
_entity_poly.entity_id
_entity_poly.type
_entity_poly.pdbx_seq_one_letter_code
_entity_poly.pdbx_strand_id
1 'polypeptide(L)'
;AHIVTTAFTTDELLLCRAEAFIYQKDYDRAVADIQAWCDTHASGTTVSRSAINQYYGSQATERTKKDLHPKFVIENGEQLNFVNCILHLRRIETVHEGLRWFDIKRYGIEVTHNISGGNEDVLKVDDLRRAIQIPTDVIGAGLTPNPR
;
A
#
# COMPACT_ATOMS: atom_id res chain seq x y z
N ALA A 1 25.97 17.85 8.79
CA ALA A 1 24.66 17.54 9.40
C ALA A 1 24.47 16.03 9.36
N HIS A 2 24.15 15.42 10.50
CA HIS A 2 23.78 14.00 10.52
C HIS A 2 22.26 13.94 10.25
N ILE A 3 21.87 13.25 9.18
CA ILE A 3 20.47 12.93 8.91
C ILE A 3 20.12 11.72 9.79
N VAL A 4 19.22 11.90 10.75
CA VAL A 4 18.67 10.80 11.54
C VAL A 4 17.43 10.32 10.80
N THR A 5 17.49 9.11 10.25
CA THR A 5 16.34 8.45 9.63
C THR A 5 15.64 7.62 10.69
N THR A 6 14.37 7.85 10.92
CA THR A 6 13.55 7.02 11.82
C THR A 6 13.30 5.69 11.13
N ALA A 7 13.67 4.58 11.77
CA ALA A 7 13.49 3.25 11.18
C ALA A 7 12.02 2.80 11.20
N PHE A 8 11.22 3.33 12.12
CA PHE A 8 9.80 3.03 12.29
C PHE A 8 9.13 4.16 13.08
N THR A 9 7.99 4.65 12.62
CA THR A 9 7.28 5.76 13.24
C THR A 9 6.06 5.28 14.03
N THR A 10 5.57 6.12 14.95
CA THR A 10 4.29 5.88 15.64
C THR A 10 3.14 5.88 14.65
N ASP A 11 3.21 6.67 13.60
CA ASP A 11 2.19 6.79 12.57
C ASP A 11 2.10 5.53 11.71
N GLU A 12 3.25 4.95 11.33
CA GLU A 12 3.29 3.61 10.73
C GLU A 12 2.69 2.54 11.66
N LEU A 13 2.99 2.60 12.98
CA LEU A 13 2.45 1.67 13.95
C LEU A 13 0.92 1.75 14.02
N LEU A 14 0.34 2.96 14.04
CA LEU A 14 -1.11 3.15 14.03
C LEU A 14 -1.74 2.49 12.79
N LEU A 15 -1.18 2.75 11.60
CA LEU A 15 -1.70 2.17 10.35
C LEU A 15 -1.51 0.64 10.29
N CYS A 16 -0.42 0.10 10.82
CA CYS A 16 -0.21 -1.35 10.92
C CYS A 16 -1.18 -2.01 11.89
N ARG A 17 -1.45 -1.36 13.02
CA ARG A 17 -2.40 -1.87 14.02
C ARG A 17 -3.84 -1.79 13.50
N ALA A 18 -4.21 -0.70 12.84
CA ALA A 18 -5.51 -0.58 12.18
C ALA A 18 -5.71 -1.69 11.13
N GLU A 19 -4.69 -2.02 10.33
CA GLU A 19 -4.73 -3.16 9.40
C GLU A 19 -5.00 -4.47 10.13
N ALA A 20 -4.33 -4.73 11.25
CA ALA A 20 -4.55 -5.94 12.04
C ALA A 20 -5.99 -6.02 12.57
N PHE A 21 -6.56 -4.91 13.04
CA PHE A 21 -7.97 -4.85 13.46
C PHE A 21 -8.95 -5.10 12.31
N ILE A 22 -8.66 -4.60 11.11
CA ILE A 22 -9.48 -4.85 9.91
C ILE A 22 -9.55 -6.36 9.61
N TYR A 23 -8.43 -7.08 9.71
CA TYR A 23 -8.42 -8.52 9.51
C TYR A 23 -9.10 -9.30 10.64
N GLN A 24 -9.18 -8.74 11.84
CA GLN A 24 -9.98 -9.26 12.95
C GLN A 24 -11.45 -8.85 12.90
N LYS A 25 -11.85 -8.04 11.88
CA LYS A 25 -13.19 -7.43 11.73
C LYS A 25 -13.56 -6.48 12.87
N ASP A 26 -12.58 -5.98 13.59
CA ASP A 26 -12.76 -4.99 14.63
C ASP A 26 -12.63 -3.57 14.03
N TYR A 27 -13.66 -3.20 13.29
CA TYR A 27 -13.67 -1.94 12.55
C TYR A 27 -13.71 -0.71 13.46
N ASP A 28 -14.24 -0.83 14.66
CA ASP A 28 -14.33 0.30 15.59
C ASP A 28 -12.94 0.68 16.10
N ARG A 29 -12.11 -0.31 16.46
CA ARG A 29 -10.71 -0.05 16.81
C ARG A 29 -9.88 0.40 15.61
N ALA A 30 -10.14 -0.13 14.42
CA ALA A 30 -9.49 0.33 13.20
C ALA A 30 -9.80 1.80 12.92
N VAL A 31 -11.06 2.22 13.05
CA VAL A 31 -11.48 3.63 12.91
C VAL A 31 -10.79 4.52 13.94
N ALA A 32 -10.67 4.09 15.19
CA ALA A 32 -9.99 4.85 16.24
C ALA A 32 -8.52 5.11 15.90
N ASP A 33 -7.80 4.10 15.39
CA ASP A 33 -6.41 4.26 14.98
C ASP A 33 -6.26 5.16 13.74
N ILE A 34 -7.16 5.01 12.75
CA ILE A 34 -7.19 5.87 11.57
C ILE A 34 -7.50 7.33 11.98
N GLN A 35 -8.43 7.54 12.92
CA GLN A 35 -8.72 8.89 13.44
C GLN A 35 -7.49 9.48 14.11
N ALA A 36 -6.80 8.72 14.98
CA ALA A 36 -5.59 9.19 15.65
C ALA A 36 -4.49 9.60 14.66
N TRP A 37 -4.33 8.85 13.55
CA TRP A 37 -3.44 9.24 12.46
C TRP A 37 -3.92 10.52 11.76
N CYS A 38 -5.22 10.62 11.44
CA CYS A 38 -5.78 11.81 10.80
C CYS A 38 -5.63 13.07 11.65
N ASP A 39 -5.77 12.97 12.97
CA ASP A 39 -5.65 14.11 13.89
C ASP A 39 -4.29 14.80 13.83
N THR A 40 -3.25 14.06 13.46
CA THR A 40 -1.90 14.61 13.27
C THR A 40 -1.62 15.13 11.87
N HIS A 41 -2.39 14.69 10.87
CA HIS A 41 -2.12 14.99 9.44
C HIS A 41 -3.16 15.89 8.79
N ALA A 42 -4.42 15.89 9.26
CA ALA A 42 -5.51 16.60 8.62
C ALA A 42 -6.44 17.24 9.64
N SER A 43 -6.27 18.53 9.85
CA SER A 43 -7.07 19.30 10.82
C SER A 43 -8.56 19.24 10.52
N GLY A 44 -9.38 18.93 11.54
CA GLY A 44 -10.84 18.92 11.45
C GLY A 44 -11.45 17.75 10.67
N THR A 45 -10.69 16.73 10.37
CA THR A 45 -11.20 15.52 9.72
C THR A 45 -11.83 14.57 10.73
N THR A 46 -13.08 14.18 10.51
CA THR A 46 -13.75 13.13 11.31
C THR A 46 -13.85 11.86 10.49
N VAL A 47 -13.24 10.80 10.99
CA VAL A 47 -13.28 9.47 10.38
C VAL A 47 -14.42 8.66 10.97
N SER A 48 -15.21 8.03 10.14
CA SER A 48 -16.25 7.10 10.56
C SER A 48 -16.27 5.85 9.69
N ARG A 49 -16.77 4.76 10.24
CA ARG A 49 -16.98 3.50 9.52
C ARG A 49 -17.84 3.69 8.26
N SER A 50 -18.90 4.49 8.37
CA SER A 50 -19.77 4.81 7.23
C SER A 50 -19.06 5.63 6.16
N ALA A 51 -18.27 6.64 6.55
CA ALA A 51 -17.53 7.48 5.61
C ALA A 51 -16.49 6.66 4.82
N ILE A 52 -15.73 5.76 5.48
CA ILE A 52 -14.80 4.85 4.81
C ILE A 52 -15.54 3.97 3.79
N ASN A 53 -16.63 3.34 4.21
CA ASN A 53 -17.41 2.47 3.32
C ASN A 53 -18.02 3.22 2.15
N GLN A 54 -18.55 4.42 2.37
CA GLN A 54 -19.09 5.24 1.30
C GLN A 54 -18.02 5.66 0.31
N TYR A 55 -16.87 6.16 0.80
CA TYR A 55 -15.81 6.64 -0.07
C TYR A 55 -15.19 5.50 -0.88
N TYR A 56 -14.66 4.46 -0.22
CA TYR A 56 -13.98 3.37 -0.91
C TYR A 56 -14.91 2.39 -1.61
N GLY A 57 -16.21 2.38 -1.26
CA GLY A 57 -17.23 1.58 -1.93
C GLY A 57 -17.66 2.15 -3.28
N SER A 58 -17.81 3.49 -3.40
CA SER A 58 -18.44 4.10 -4.57
C SER A 58 -17.81 5.39 -5.09
N GLN A 59 -16.99 6.09 -4.31
CA GLN A 59 -16.45 7.41 -4.67
C GLN A 59 -14.95 7.40 -4.99
N ALA A 60 -14.23 6.38 -4.53
CA ALA A 60 -12.78 6.29 -4.70
C ALA A 60 -12.42 6.09 -6.18
N THR A 61 -11.37 6.79 -6.59
CA THR A 61 -10.79 6.69 -7.93
C THR A 61 -9.58 5.75 -7.92
N GLU A 62 -9.05 5.40 -9.10
CA GLU A 62 -7.82 4.62 -9.24
C GLU A 62 -6.60 5.21 -8.50
N ARG A 63 -6.65 6.51 -8.17
CA ARG A 63 -5.59 7.14 -7.37
C ARG A 63 -5.63 6.76 -5.90
N THR A 64 -6.81 6.49 -5.37
CA THR A 64 -7.05 6.23 -3.94
C THR A 64 -7.43 4.79 -3.64
N LYS A 65 -7.98 4.08 -4.60
CA LYS A 65 -8.36 2.67 -4.52
C LYS A 65 -7.65 1.89 -5.63
N LYS A 66 -7.18 0.71 -5.32
CA LYS A 66 -6.52 -0.20 -6.27
C LYS A 66 -7.24 -1.53 -6.31
N ASP A 67 -7.19 -2.18 -7.47
CA ASP A 67 -7.53 -3.59 -7.55
C ASP A 67 -6.45 -4.40 -6.85
N LEU A 68 -6.89 -5.31 -6.00
CA LEU A 68 -6.01 -6.10 -5.14
C LEU A 68 -6.09 -7.56 -5.52
N HIS A 69 -4.91 -8.19 -5.70
CA HIS A 69 -4.78 -9.60 -6.06
C HIS A 69 -3.81 -10.32 -5.08
N PRO A 70 -4.07 -10.28 -3.76
CA PRO A 70 -3.21 -10.92 -2.78
C PRO A 70 -3.32 -12.44 -2.85
N LYS A 71 -2.31 -13.14 -2.33
CA LYS A 71 -2.33 -14.60 -2.15
C LYS A 71 -3.10 -15.07 -0.90
N PHE A 72 -3.80 -14.16 -0.25
CA PHE A 72 -4.67 -14.41 0.90
C PHE A 72 -6.05 -13.79 0.66
N VAL A 73 -7.04 -14.19 1.45
CA VAL A 73 -8.42 -13.76 1.25
C VAL A 73 -8.64 -12.37 1.86
N ILE A 74 -9.26 -11.49 1.08
CA ILE A 74 -9.89 -10.24 1.53
C ILE A 74 -11.38 -10.38 1.21
N GLU A 75 -12.24 -10.20 2.20
CA GLU A 75 -13.68 -10.25 1.99
C GLU A 75 -14.14 -9.00 1.21
N ASN A 76 -14.97 -9.23 0.22
CA ASN A 76 -15.58 -8.13 -0.54
C ASN A 76 -16.48 -7.26 0.35
N GLY A 77 -16.63 -6.00 -0.02
CA GLY A 77 -17.40 -5.03 0.73
C GLY A 77 -16.58 -4.31 1.78
N GLU A 78 -17.00 -4.33 3.03
CA GLU A 78 -16.44 -3.51 4.08
C GLU A 78 -14.94 -3.76 4.32
N GLN A 79 -14.51 -5.02 4.43
CA GLN A 79 -13.10 -5.33 4.66
C GLN A 79 -12.23 -4.79 3.52
N LEU A 80 -12.64 -5.01 2.26
CA LEU A 80 -11.92 -4.50 1.10
C LEU A 80 -11.86 -2.96 1.09
N ASN A 81 -12.93 -2.28 1.50
CA ASN A 81 -12.97 -0.82 1.60
C ASN A 81 -11.95 -0.32 2.63
N PHE A 82 -11.93 -0.93 3.80
CA PHE A 82 -11.00 -0.58 4.87
C PHE A 82 -9.54 -0.89 4.50
N VAL A 83 -9.27 -2.01 3.86
CA VAL A 83 -7.92 -2.35 3.35
C VAL A 83 -7.46 -1.30 2.35
N ASN A 84 -8.30 -0.88 1.41
CA ASN A 84 -7.96 0.20 0.48
C ASN A 84 -7.72 1.54 1.19
N CYS A 85 -8.48 1.84 2.24
CA CYS A 85 -8.24 3.00 3.10
C CYS A 85 -6.82 2.97 3.68
N ILE A 86 -6.45 1.89 4.34
CA ILE A 86 -5.10 1.74 4.94
C ILE A 86 -4.00 1.84 3.88
N LEU A 87 -4.16 1.19 2.74
CA LEU A 87 -3.17 1.25 1.65
C LEU A 87 -3.02 2.66 1.07
N HIS A 88 -4.10 3.44 1.06
CA HIS A 88 -4.07 4.84 0.65
C HIS A 88 -3.34 5.71 1.67
N LEU A 89 -3.68 5.59 2.96
CA LEU A 89 -3.04 6.35 4.03
C LEU A 89 -1.55 5.99 4.15
N ARG A 90 -1.21 4.71 4.11
CA ARG A 90 0.17 4.24 4.14
C ARG A 90 0.99 4.78 2.95
N ARG A 91 0.39 4.89 1.76
CA ARG A 91 1.05 5.50 0.61
C ARG A 91 1.36 6.98 0.82
N ILE A 92 0.50 7.70 1.57
CA ILE A 92 0.73 9.10 1.94
C ILE A 92 1.85 9.18 2.98
N GLU A 93 1.76 8.37 4.02
CA GLU A 93 2.73 8.33 5.12
C GLU A 93 4.15 8.05 4.65
N THR A 94 4.31 7.06 3.78
CA THR A 94 5.63 6.55 3.38
C THR A 94 6.11 7.08 2.02
N VAL A 95 5.67 8.29 1.64
CA VAL A 95 6.14 8.95 0.42
C VAL A 95 7.66 9.17 0.48
N HIS A 96 8.36 8.76 -0.58
CA HIS A 96 9.83 8.78 -0.72
C HIS A 96 10.63 7.78 0.12
N GLU A 97 9.98 6.92 0.91
CA GLU A 97 10.66 5.91 1.74
C GLU A 97 10.83 4.55 1.05
N GLY A 98 10.19 4.36 -0.10
CA GLY A 98 10.26 3.11 -0.86
C GLY A 98 9.38 1.98 -0.28
N LEU A 99 8.72 2.19 0.85
CA LEU A 99 7.92 1.17 1.55
C LEU A 99 6.68 0.74 0.76
N ARG A 100 6.19 1.58 -0.15
CA ARG A 100 5.08 1.24 -1.06
C ARG A 100 5.32 -0.04 -1.86
N TRP A 101 6.57 -0.39 -2.14
CA TRP A 101 6.91 -1.62 -2.86
C TRP A 101 6.49 -2.89 -2.12
N PHE A 102 6.54 -2.89 -0.79
CA PHE A 102 6.07 -4.00 0.03
C PHE A 102 4.56 -4.19 -0.07
N ASP A 103 3.79 -3.08 -0.05
CA ASP A 103 2.34 -3.13 -0.26
C ASP A 103 1.99 -3.64 -1.66
N ILE A 104 2.69 -3.15 -2.70
CA ILE A 104 2.51 -3.58 -4.10
C ILE A 104 2.72 -5.10 -4.23
N LYS A 105 3.75 -5.63 -3.60
CA LYS A 105 4.03 -7.08 -3.63
C LYS A 105 3.04 -7.88 -2.81
N ARG A 106 2.73 -7.43 -1.59
CA ARG A 106 1.85 -8.14 -0.65
C ARG A 106 0.41 -8.21 -1.15
N TYR A 107 -0.09 -7.10 -1.67
CA TYR A 107 -1.48 -6.99 -2.12
C TYR A 107 -1.69 -7.26 -3.61
N GLY A 108 -0.64 -7.63 -4.33
CA GLY A 108 -0.73 -7.92 -5.75
C GLY A 108 -1.21 -6.73 -6.59
N ILE A 109 -0.80 -5.51 -6.22
CA ILE A 109 -1.19 -4.30 -6.94
C ILE A 109 -0.44 -4.24 -8.26
N GLU A 110 -1.16 -4.08 -9.37
CA GLU A 110 -0.55 -3.83 -10.68
C GLU A 110 -0.09 -2.37 -10.79
N VAL A 111 1.02 -2.16 -11.49
CA VAL A 111 1.59 -0.83 -11.70
C VAL A 111 1.66 -0.55 -13.18
N THR A 112 0.93 0.48 -13.63
CA THR A 112 0.94 0.94 -15.01
C THR A 112 1.81 2.18 -15.13
N HIS A 113 2.76 2.15 -16.03
CA HIS A 113 3.58 3.28 -16.42
C HIS A 113 3.19 3.75 -17.83
N ASN A 114 2.75 4.99 -17.95
CA ASN A 114 2.48 5.61 -19.22
C ASN A 114 3.83 6.03 -19.84
N ILE A 115 4.16 5.43 -20.98
CA ILE A 115 5.38 5.73 -21.72
C ILE A 115 5.06 6.76 -22.80
N SER A 116 6.04 7.59 -23.15
CA SER A 116 5.92 8.56 -24.24
C SER A 116 5.47 7.88 -25.55
N GLY A 117 4.50 8.49 -26.25
CA GLY A 117 3.94 7.94 -27.48
C GLY A 117 2.66 7.11 -27.29
N GLY A 118 2.03 7.16 -26.11
CA GLY A 118 0.74 6.51 -25.87
C GLY A 118 0.82 5.01 -25.54
N ASN A 119 2.02 4.49 -25.36
CA ASN A 119 2.24 3.11 -24.92
C ASN A 119 2.18 3.03 -23.39
N GLU A 120 1.70 1.89 -22.89
CA GLU A 120 1.69 1.57 -21.47
C GLU A 120 2.59 0.35 -21.20
N ASP A 121 3.38 0.42 -20.13
CA ASP A 121 4.05 -0.76 -19.55
C ASP A 121 3.37 -1.12 -18.23
N VAL A 122 2.84 -2.34 -18.16
CA VAL A 122 2.12 -2.84 -16.99
C VAL A 122 2.95 -3.90 -16.29
N LEU A 123 3.32 -3.63 -15.04
CA LEU A 123 3.93 -4.60 -14.15
C LEU A 123 2.82 -5.43 -13.49
N LYS A 124 2.50 -6.58 -14.06
CA LYS A 124 1.45 -7.49 -13.60
C LYS A 124 1.79 -8.16 -12.28
N VAL A 125 0.81 -8.79 -11.63
CA VAL A 125 0.94 -9.42 -10.30
C VAL A 125 2.09 -10.41 -10.23
N ASP A 126 2.21 -11.31 -11.18
CA ASP A 126 3.23 -12.38 -11.22
C ASP A 126 4.38 -12.07 -12.19
N ASP A 127 4.57 -10.80 -12.56
CA ASP A 127 5.65 -10.39 -13.44
C ASP A 127 7.01 -10.68 -12.80
N LEU A 128 7.87 -11.37 -13.52
CA LEU A 128 9.20 -11.75 -13.06
C LEU A 128 10.09 -10.54 -12.76
N ARG A 129 9.81 -9.39 -13.40
CA ARG A 129 10.48 -8.11 -13.14
C ARG A 129 10.23 -7.55 -11.74
N ARG A 130 9.28 -8.12 -10.97
CA ARG A 130 9.07 -7.79 -9.55
C ARG A 130 10.21 -8.26 -8.64
N ALA A 131 11.08 -9.14 -9.12
CA ALA A 131 12.33 -9.46 -8.45
C ALA A 131 13.42 -8.48 -8.88
N ILE A 132 14.12 -7.89 -7.91
CA ILE A 132 15.29 -7.05 -8.21
C ILE A 132 16.34 -7.93 -8.87
N GLN A 133 16.92 -7.45 -9.99
CA GLN A 133 17.96 -8.21 -10.67
C GLN A 133 19.24 -8.30 -9.82
N ILE A 134 19.88 -9.43 -9.90
CA ILE A 134 21.21 -9.65 -9.30
C ILE A 134 22.20 -8.68 -9.96
N PRO A 135 23.09 -8.04 -9.19
CA PRO A 135 24.12 -7.14 -9.75
C PRO A 135 24.96 -7.80 -10.83
N THR A 136 25.36 -7.01 -11.83
CA THR A 136 26.03 -7.50 -13.05
C THR A 136 27.38 -8.14 -12.76
N ASP A 137 28.11 -7.63 -11.78
CA ASP A 137 29.39 -8.17 -11.31
C ASP A 137 29.24 -9.55 -10.67
N VAL A 138 28.15 -9.78 -9.94
CA VAL A 138 27.82 -11.07 -9.33
C VAL A 138 27.39 -12.09 -10.40
N ILE A 139 26.66 -11.65 -11.42
CA ILE A 139 26.32 -12.48 -12.58
C ILE A 139 27.61 -12.84 -13.35
N GLY A 140 28.53 -11.88 -13.52
CA GLY A 140 29.83 -12.10 -14.12
C GLY A 140 30.71 -13.09 -13.34
N ALA A 141 30.50 -13.21 -12.03
CA ALA A 141 31.14 -14.21 -11.17
C ALA A 141 30.47 -15.61 -11.23
N GLY A 142 29.45 -15.80 -12.06
CA GLY A 142 28.81 -17.10 -12.32
C GLY A 142 27.46 -17.32 -11.66
N LEU A 143 26.84 -16.31 -11.04
CA LEU A 143 25.48 -16.44 -10.54
C LEU A 143 24.46 -16.34 -11.69
N THR A 144 23.45 -17.21 -11.66
CA THR A 144 22.36 -17.16 -12.64
C THR A 144 21.50 -15.91 -12.42
N PRO A 145 21.27 -15.07 -13.44
CA PRO A 145 20.41 -13.91 -13.32
C PRO A 145 18.96 -14.33 -13.01
N ASN A 146 18.21 -13.44 -12.34
CA ASN A 146 16.76 -13.61 -12.18
C ASN A 146 16.07 -13.62 -13.55
N PRO A 147 15.08 -14.47 -13.78
CA PRO A 147 14.32 -14.46 -15.02
C PRO A 147 13.58 -13.13 -15.21
N ARG A 148 13.43 -12.71 -16.45
CA ARG A 148 12.82 -11.43 -16.87
C ARG A 148 11.77 -11.67 -17.95
#